data_f0d12b39dda78347a84c0ead8554f3b0
#
_entry.id   f0d12b39dda78347a84c0ead8554f3b0
#
_cell.length_a   1.000
_cell.length_b   1.000
_cell.length_c   1.000
_cell.angle_alpha   90.00
_cell.angle_beta   90.00
_cell.angle_gamma   90.00
#
_symmetry.space_group_name_H-M   'P 1'
#
loop_
_entity.id
_entity.type
_entity.pdbx_description
1 polymer ?
#
loop_
_entity_poly.entity_id
_entity_poly.type
_entity_poly.pdbx_seq_one_letter_code
_entity_poly.pdbx_strand_id
1 'polypeptide(L)'
;MKSTVKSLLSTVTVSLAVMVLAANVALAQPAKEIVKDFLDENVLVVVPVATNRVTTISFPSAITAIDGAGITVDGKTPGLFQLAHTKGSAFLSVRALFPKASANLNIRWNDHTYVFELTESGQPVLSLNMAAMPTPEEAGVGHAPAVSPITLLALLDKAKAFPLLKAQQPESVANVDFTTYDGKPLVSDFNDYEIQIEETFRFNAEDTLVFRLAITNKIDAPLIYQPDSFALRAGNRLYPQSISDADGTVPPNGRSIVYFAVSGTPDGGRNELSLRNAFTVLLTRLSPPPPAISITNAPSVQPIRSPRGHL
;
A
#
# COMPACT_ATOMS: atom_id res chain seq x y z
N MET A 1 -52.78 -10.53 -45.73
CA MET A 1 -51.77 -11.11 -44.80
C MET A 1 -50.41 -10.40 -44.79
N LYS A 2 -50.28 -9.13 -45.17
CA LYS A 2 -48.98 -8.39 -45.14
C LYS A 2 -48.94 -7.21 -44.08
N SER A 3 -50.02 -6.95 -43.35
CA SER A 3 -50.09 -5.83 -42.40
C SER A 3 -49.76 -6.20 -40.97
N THR A 4 -49.94 -7.49 -40.57
CA THR A 4 -49.77 -7.92 -39.18
C THR A 4 -48.32 -8.17 -38.77
N VAL A 5 -47.41 -8.40 -39.74
CA VAL A 5 -46.01 -8.71 -39.45
C VAL A 5 -45.19 -7.44 -39.11
N LYS A 6 -45.56 -6.25 -39.65
CA LYS A 6 -44.86 -5.00 -39.36
C LYS A 6 -45.15 -4.45 -37.96
N SER A 7 -46.29 -4.73 -37.38
CA SER A 7 -46.64 -4.30 -36.02
C SER A 7 -45.90 -5.08 -34.94
N LEU A 8 -45.62 -6.36 -35.16
CA LEU A 8 -44.89 -7.20 -34.20
C LEU A 8 -43.38 -6.88 -34.12
N LEU A 9 -42.77 -6.49 -35.25
CA LEU A 9 -41.36 -6.11 -35.26
C LEU A 9 -41.09 -4.75 -34.55
N SER A 10 -42.05 -3.82 -34.61
CA SER A 10 -41.92 -2.50 -33.99
C SER A 10 -42.02 -2.60 -32.45
N THR A 11 -42.85 -3.48 -31.93
CA THR A 11 -43.01 -3.66 -30.46
C THR A 11 -41.84 -4.37 -29.80
N VAL A 12 -41.17 -5.29 -30.50
CA VAL A 12 -40.00 -6.02 -29.97
C VAL A 12 -38.77 -5.12 -29.93
N THR A 13 -38.59 -4.23 -30.91
CA THR A 13 -37.43 -3.29 -30.92
C THR A 13 -37.53 -2.21 -29.85
N VAL A 14 -38.73 -1.73 -29.50
CA VAL A 14 -38.92 -0.72 -28.44
C VAL A 14 -38.70 -1.36 -27.06
N SER A 15 -39.14 -2.60 -26.83
CA SER A 15 -38.91 -3.31 -25.57
C SER A 15 -37.44 -3.63 -25.32
N LEU A 16 -36.66 -3.95 -26.37
CA LEU A 16 -35.24 -4.22 -26.25
C LEU A 16 -34.41 -2.95 -25.96
N ALA A 17 -34.82 -1.80 -26.54
CA ALA A 17 -34.17 -0.51 -26.29
C ALA A 17 -34.37 0.00 -24.85
N VAL A 18 -35.54 -0.24 -24.25
CA VAL A 18 -35.82 0.14 -22.86
C VAL A 18 -35.05 -0.75 -21.87
N MET A 19 -34.83 -2.03 -22.21
CA MET A 19 -34.07 -2.96 -21.34
C MET A 19 -32.55 -2.65 -21.33
N VAL A 20 -32.01 -2.10 -22.40
CA VAL A 20 -30.57 -1.71 -22.47
C VAL A 20 -30.31 -0.37 -21.73
N LEU A 21 -31.29 0.54 -21.63
CA LEU A 21 -31.12 1.77 -20.88
C LEU A 21 -31.20 1.58 -19.36
N ALA A 22 -31.79 0.51 -18.85
CA ALA A 22 -31.93 0.24 -17.42
C ALA A 22 -30.67 -0.41 -16.79
N ALA A 23 -29.68 -0.86 -17.60
CA ALA A 23 -28.50 -1.59 -17.12
C ALA A 23 -27.33 -0.70 -16.66
N ASN A 24 -27.41 0.64 -16.76
CA ASN A 24 -26.32 1.55 -16.40
C ASN A 24 -26.59 2.43 -15.18
N VAL A 25 -27.51 2.06 -14.30
CA VAL A 25 -27.52 2.62 -12.96
C VAL A 25 -26.47 1.87 -12.15
N ALA A 26 -25.20 2.17 -12.38
CA ALA A 26 -24.15 1.89 -11.41
C ALA A 26 -24.59 2.58 -10.11
N LEU A 27 -25.00 1.80 -9.12
CA LEU A 27 -25.23 2.28 -7.77
C LEU A 27 -23.87 2.82 -7.29
N ALA A 28 -23.66 4.13 -7.46
CA ALA A 28 -22.56 4.82 -6.86
C ALA A 28 -22.69 4.59 -5.33
N GLN A 29 -21.81 3.78 -4.77
CA GLN A 29 -21.72 3.64 -3.32
C GLN A 29 -21.54 5.04 -2.74
N PRO A 30 -22.29 5.42 -1.69
CA PRO A 30 -22.10 6.71 -1.06
C PRO A 30 -20.64 6.83 -0.66
N ALA A 31 -19.96 7.89 -1.10
CA ALA A 31 -18.59 8.15 -0.73
C ALA A 31 -18.50 8.25 0.80
N LYS A 32 -17.54 7.54 1.41
CA LYS A 32 -17.32 7.64 2.86
C LYS A 32 -16.86 9.06 3.19
N GLU A 33 -17.70 9.82 3.89
CA GLU A 33 -17.36 11.17 4.33
C GLU A 33 -16.26 11.18 5.41
N ILE A 34 -16.08 10.06 6.15
CA ILE A 34 -15.04 9.87 7.16
C ILE A 34 -14.19 8.67 6.74
N VAL A 35 -12.90 8.93 6.52
CA VAL A 35 -11.92 7.94 6.06
C VAL A 35 -10.81 7.82 7.10
N LYS A 36 -10.36 6.60 7.36
CA LYS A 36 -9.12 6.30 8.09
C LYS A 36 -8.14 5.69 7.11
N ASP A 37 -6.91 6.17 7.09
CA ASP A 37 -5.84 5.64 6.23
C ASP A 37 -4.50 5.66 6.98
N PHE A 38 -3.49 4.98 6.44
CA PHE A 38 -2.15 4.93 7.02
C PHE A 38 -1.22 5.91 6.30
N LEU A 39 -0.28 6.46 7.09
CA LEU A 39 0.81 7.29 6.57
C LEU A 39 1.85 6.39 5.90
N ASP A 40 1.98 6.52 4.58
CA ASP A 40 2.99 5.85 3.77
C ASP A 40 3.65 6.90 2.87
N GLU A 41 4.95 7.16 3.05
CA GLU A 41 5.70 8.18 2.31
C GLU A 41 5.86 7.86 0.81
N ASN A 42 5.60 6.61 0.42
CA ASN A 42 5.69 6.14 -0.96
C ASN A 42 4.34 6.15 -1.70
N VAL A 43 3.28 6.59 -1.05
CA VAL A 43 1.92 6.57 -1.60
C VAL A 43 1.36 7.98 -1.69
N LEU A 44 0.93 8.36 -2.90
CA LEU A 44 0.16 9.57 -3.12
C LEU A 44 -1.27 9.39 -2.60
N VAL A 45 -1.68 10.18 -1.62
CA VAL A 45 -3.03 10.14 -1.05
C VAL A 45 -3.92 11.15 -1.76
N VAL A 46 -4.91 10.69 -2.53
CA VAL A 46 -5.87 11.56 -3.20
C VAL A 46 -6.99 11.94 -2.23
N VAL A 47 -7.21 13.25 -2.04
CA VAL A 47 -8.18 13.81 -1.10
C VAL A 47 -9.25 14.62 -1.85
N PRO A 48 -10.48 14.09 -2.01
CA PRO A 48 -11.60 14.84 -2.55
C PRO A 48 -12.06 15.93 -1.57
N VAL A 49 -12.06 17.18 -2.03
CA VAL A 49 -12.37 18.39 -1.24
C VAL A 49 -13.45 19.21 -1.93
N ALA A 50 -14.42 19.72 -1.20
CA ALA A 50 -15.48 20.56 -1.80
C ALA A 50 -15.23 22.07 -1.64
N THR A 51 -15.94 22.86 -2.44
CA THR A 51 -15.92 24.33 -2.33
C THR A 51 -16.76 24.85 -1.17
N ASN A 52 -17.81 24.13 -0.78
CA ASN A 52 -18.80 24.52 0.24
C ASN A 52 -18.70 23.74 1.55
N ARG A 53 -17.70 22.86 1.69
CA ARG A 53 -17.42 22.05 2.88
C ARG A 53 -15.93 22.08 3.19
N VAL A 54 -15.59 21.79 4.43
CA VAL A 54 -14.21 21.71 4.90
C VAL A 54 -13.85 20.23 5.07
N THR A 55 -12.68 19.86 4.58
CA THR A 55 -12.05 18.57 4.84
C THR A 55 -11.00 18.76 5.93
N THR A 56 -11.05 17.96 7.00
CA THR A 56 -10.02 17.93 8.05
C THR A 56 -9.12 16.73 7.82
N ILE A 57 -7.81 16.96 7.79
CA ILE A 57 -6.80 15.90 7.73
C ILE A 57 -6.09 15.88 9.08
N SER A 58 -6.20 14.76 9.79
CA SER A 58 -5.66 14.57 11.14
C SER A 58 -4.49 13.59 11.12
N PHE A 59 -3.44 13.90 11.88
CA PHE A 59 -2.22 13.11 12.08
C PHE A 59 -2.16 12.58 13.51
N PRO A 60 -1.34 11.56 13.81
CA PRO A 60 -1.22 11.01 15.17
C PRO A 60 -0.60 12.00 16.18
N SER A 61 0.21 12.95 15.71
CA SER A 61 0.83 14.01 16.53
C SER A 61 1.05 15.27 15.70
N ALA A 62 1.69 16.29 16.28
CA ALA A 62 1.88 17.60 15.67
C ALA A 62 2.58 17.54 14.30
N ILE A 63 2.04 18.27 13.34
CA ILE A 63 2.61 18.48 12.00
C ILE A 63 3.79 19.45 12.13
N THR A 64 4.92 19.13 11.50
CA THR A 64 6.15 19.95 11.59
C THR A 64 6.27 20.98 10.47
N ALA A 65 5.83 20.64 9.24
CA ALA A 65 5.82 21.57 8.12
C ALA A 65 4.71 21.22 7.13
N ILE A 66 4.24 22.22 6.39
CA ILE A 66 3.26 22.09 5.31
C ILE A 66 3.75 22.97 4.16
N ASP A 67 3.77 22.41 2.95
CA ASP A 67 4.10 23.09 1.72
C ASP A 67 3.21 22.57 0.58
N GLY A 68 2.95 23.39 -0.43
CA GLY A 68 2.13 22.98 -1.57
C GLY A 68 1.94 24.07 -2.61
N ALA A 69 1.75 23.66 -3.86
CA ALA A 69 1.44 24.56 -4.94
C ALA A 69 -0.07 24.88 -4.96
N GLY A 70 -0.42 26.14 -5.21
CA GLY A 70 -1.83 26.56 -5.28
C GLY A 70 -2.56 26.58 -3.94
N ILE A 71 -1.85 26.61 -2.83
CA ILE A 71 -2.40 26.70 -1.49
C ILE A 71 -2.35 28.15 -0.99
N THR A 72 -3.43 28.63 -0.38
CA THR A 72 -3.48 29.92 0.31
C THR A 72 -3.93 29.71 1.76
N VAL A 73 -3.33 30.46 2.69
CA VAL A 73 -3.71 30.43 4.12
C VAL A 73 -4.62 31.59 4.49
N ASP A 74 -4.48 32.72 3.83
CA ASP A 74 -5.21 33.96 4.13
C ASP A 74 -6.45 34.19 3.24
N GLY A 75 -6.62 33.37 2.20
CA GLY A 75 -7.68 33.51 1.19
C GLY A 75 -7.56 34.77 0.31
N LYS A 76 -6.50 35.59 0.48
CA LYS A 76 -6.20 36.81 -0.29
C LYS A 76 -5.10 36.55 -1.32
N THR A 77 -4.10 35.78 -0.95
CA THR A 77 -3.05 35.30 -1.88
C THR A 77 -3.69 34.37 -2.89
N PRO A 78 -3.38 34.50 -4.18
CA PRO A 78 -3.92 33.60 -5.19
C PRO A 78 -3.63 32.13 -4.87
N GLY A 79 -4.67 31.31 -4.83
CA GLY A 79 -4.59 29.88 -4.56
C GLY A 79 -5.82 29.15 -5.04
N LEU A 80 -5.72 27.85 -5.24
CA LEU A 80 -6.80 26.96 -5.64
C LEU A 80 -7.53 26.36 -4.43
N PHE A 81 -6.79 26.22 -3.32
CA PHE A 81 -7.30 25.69 -2.05
C PHE A 81 -6.93 26.64 -0.91
N GLN A 82 -7.87 26.80 0.02
CA GLN A 82 -7.61 27.48 1.26
C GLN A 82 -7.32 26.45 2.34
N LEU A 83 -6.21 26.65 3.05
CA LEU A 83 -5.74 25.80 4.14
C LEU A 83 -5.71 26.60 5.44
N ALA A 84 -6.17 25.98 6.53
CA ALA A 84 -6.03 26.48 7.88
C ALA A 84 -5.27 25.46 8.72
N HIS A 85 -4.18 25.88 9.34
CA HIS A 85 -3.37 25.08 10.26
C HIS A 85 -2.82 25.97 11.37
N THR A 86 -2.87 25.50 12.59
CA THR A 86 -2.22 26.15 13.73
C THR A 86 -0.92 25.43 14.04
N LYS A 87 0.19 26.17 14.09
CA LYS A 87 1.50 25.60 14.40
C LYS A 87 1.44 24.75 15.68
N GLY A 88 1.92 23.51 15.58
CA GLY A 88 1.92 22.54 16.67
C GLY A 88 0.62 21.73 16.79
N SER A 89 -0.39 21.97 15.95
CA SER A 89 -1.57 21.09 15.93
C SER A 89 -1.30 19.81 15.14
N ALA A 90 -2.04 18.76 15.46
CA ALA A 90 -2.00 17.47 14.78
C ALA A 90 -2.96 17.40 13.60
N PHE A 91 -3.57 18.49 13.19
CA PHE A 91 -4.52 18.52 12.08
C PHE A 91 -4.42 19.81 11.28
N LEU A 92 -4.91 19.73 10.07
CA LEU A 92 -5.17 20.88 9.21
C LEU A 92 -6.56 20.77 8.62
N SER A 93 -7.10 21.89 8.15
CA SER A 93 -8.37 21.95 7.45
C SER A 93 -8.18 22.56 6.08
N VAL A 94 -8.83 22.02 5.07
CA VAL A 94 -8.72 22.46 3.69
C VAL A 94 -10.10 22.52 3.01
N ARG A 95 -10.28 23.50 2.11
CA ARG A 95 -11.42 23.58 1.21
C ARG A 95 -10.98 24.05 -0.18
N ALA A 96 -11.66 23.61 -1.20
CA ALA A 96 -11.44 24.13 -2.56
C ALA A 96 -12.02 25.55 -2.67
N LEU A 97 -11.37 26.41 -3.46
CA LEU A 97 -11.86 27.75 -3.78
C LEU A 97 -12.55 27.81 -5.14
N PHE A 98 -12.21 26.89 -6.03
CA PHE A 98 -12.72 26.85 -7.39
C PHE A 98 -13.16 25.43 -7.78
N PRO A 99 -14.18 25.31 -8.67
CA PRO A 99 -14.55 24.03 -9.27
C PRO A 99 -13.39 23.46 -10.09
N LYS A 100 -13.26 22.13 -10.10
CA LYS A 100 -12.22 21.38 -10.84
C LYS A 100 -10.78 21.75 -10.44
N ALA A 101 -10.59 22.32 -9.25
CA ALA A 101 -9.26 22.58 -8.71
C ALA A 101 -8.52 21.28 -8.43
N SER A 102 -7.22 21.26 -8.70
CA SER A 102 -6.28 20.23 -8.29
C SER A 102 -4.97 20.88 -7.84
N ALA A 103 -4.38 20.39 -6.75
CA ALA A 103 -3.13 20.88 -6.20
C ALA A 103 -2.46 19.80 -5.36
N ASN A 104 -1.13 19.81 -5.30
CA ASN A 104 -0.40 18.96 -4.37
C ASN A 104 -0.19 19.66 -3.03
N LEU A 105 -0.17 18.86 -1.96
CA LEU A 105 0.10 19.28 -0.60
C LEU A 105 1.10 18.31 0.03
N ASN A 106 2.25 18.83 0.43
CA ASN A 106 3.29 18.08 1.11
C ASN A 106 3.21 18.38 2.61
N ILE A 107 3.10 17.35 3.43
CA ILE A 107 3.00 17.47 4.88
C ILE A 107 4.17 16.71 5.51
N ARG A 108 4.97 17.40 6.31
CA ARG A 108 6.06 16.78 7.05
C ARG A 108 5.59 16.43 8.46
N TRP A 109 5.70 15.14 8.77
CA TRP A 109 5.36 14.59 10.08
C TRP A 109 6.39 13.50 10.44
N ASN A 110 6.89 13.51 11.68
CA ASN A 110 7.86 12.54 12.20
C ASN A 110 9.07 12.33 11.26
N ASP A 111 9.65 13.45 10.76
CA ASP A 111 10.79 13.53 9.83
C ASP A 111 10.56 12.93 8.43
N HIS A 112 9.36 12.42 8.11
CA HIS A 112 8.95 11.97 6.80
C HIS A 112 8.05 12.99 6.10
N THR A 113 8.04 12.97 4.77
CA THR A 113 7.17 13.82 3.95
C THR A 113 6.12 12.96 3.26
N TYR A 114 4.86 13.32 3.47
CA TYR A 114 3.70 12.65 2.88
C TYR A 114 3.05 13.55 1.84
N VAL A 115 2.76 12.99 0.68
CA VAL A 115 2.23 13.72 -0.47
C VAL A 115 0.75 13.48 -0.61
N PHE A 116 -0.02 14.56 -0.63
CA PHE A 116 -1.46 14.54 -0.85
C PHE A 116 -1.78 15.26 -2.18
N GLU A 117 -2.69 14.72 -2.95
CA GLU A 117 -3.31 15.40 -4.07
C GLU A 117 -4.71 15.83 -3.69
N LEU A 118 -4.91 17.13 -3.57
CA LEU A 118 -6.21 17.74 -3.32
C LEU A 118 -6.95 17.87 -4.63
N THR A 119 -8.14 17.30 -4.74
CA THR A 119 -9.00 17.41 -5.93
C THR A 119 -10.37 17.91 -5.55
N GLU A 120 -10.88 18.93 -6.27
CA GLU A 120 -12.25 19.39 -6.03
C GLU A 120 -13.25 18.33 -6.48
N SER A 121 -14.23 18.05 -5.61
CA SER A 121 -15.25 17.03 -5.85
C SER A 121 -16.58 17.40 -5.19
N GLY A 122 -17.68 17.04 -5.86
CA GLY A 122 -19.03 17.12 -5.28
C GLY A 122 -19.30 16.08 -4.18
N GLN A 123 -18.41 15.09 -4.03
CA GLN A 123 -18.46 14.06 -2.98
C GLN A 123 -17.16 14.13 -2.15
N PRO A 124 -17.01 15.12 -1.26
CA PRO A 124 -15.79 15.31 -0.51
C PRO A 124 -15.63 14.30 0.64
N VAL A 125 -14.41 14.06 1.02
CA VAL A 125 -14.07 13.53 2.35
C VAL A 125 -14.18 14.68 3.36
N LEU A 126 -14.89 14.49 4.46
CA LEU A 126 -15.00 15.51 5.51
C LEU A 126 -13.93 15.35 6.59
N SER A 127 -13.53 14.12 6.86
CA SER A 127 -12.48 13.82 7.82
C SER A 127 -11.61 12.68 7.28
N LEU A 128 -10.32 12.97 7.12
CA LEU A 128 -9.29 11.98 6.80
C LEU A 128 -8.39 11.83 8.03
N ASN A 129 -8.53 10.70 8.72
CA ASN A 129 -7.75 10.39 9.91
C ASN A 129 -6.57 9.51 9.51
N MET A 130 -5.38 10.11 9.47
CA MET A 130 -4.14 9.40 9.17
C MET A 130 -3.63 8.71 10.45
N ALA A 131 -3.29 7.43 10.35
CA ALA A 131 -2.63 6.68 11.41
C ALA A 131 -1.18 6.42 11.03
N ALA A 132 -0.29 6.37 12.01
CA ALA A 132 1.05 5.85 11.78
C ALA A 132 0.96 4.43 11.27
N MET A 133 1.84 4.07 10.33
CA MET A 133 1.99 2.66 9.94
C MET A 133 2.37 1.89 11.20
N PRO A 134 1.62 0.86 11.61
CA PRO A 134 2.02 0.05 12.75
C PRO A 134 3.40 -0.56 12.46
N THR A 135 4.28 -0.53 13.44
CA THR A 135 5.54 -1.27 13.33
C THR A 135 5.22 -2.77 13.24
N PRO A 136 6.09 -3.58 12.62
CA PRO A 136 5.91 -5.03 12.61
C PRO A 136 5.69 -5.61 14.02
N GLU A 137 6.34 -5.03 15.03
CA GLU A 137 6.16 -5.39 16.44
C GLU A 137 4.75 -5.04 16.95
N GLU A 138 4.24 -3.86 16.65
CA GLU A 138 2.87 -3.45 17.03
C GLU A 138 1.79 -4.22 16.26
N ALA A 139 2.04 -4.52 14.99
CA ALA A 139 1.16 -5.37 14.18
C ALA A 139 1.15 -6.82 14.66
N GLY A 140 2.28 -7.29 15.26
CA GLY A 140 2.45 -8.65 15.78
C GLY A 140 2.02 -8.87 17.23
N VAL A 141 1.84 -7.81 18.03
CA VAL A 141 1.57 -7.89 19.49
C VAL A 141 0.12 -8.31 19.83
N GLY A 142 -0.76 -8.45 18.86
CA GLY A 142 -2.17 -8.64 19.16
C GLY A 142 -2.62 -10.08 19.37
N HIS A 143 -2.28 -11.01 18.51
CA HIS A 143 -2.88 -12.37 18.60
C HIS A 143 -2.00 -13.41 17.90
N ALA A 144 -1.84 -14.55 18.57
CA ALA A 144 -1.35 -15.75 17.88
C ALA A 144 -2.27 -16.03 16.68
N PRO A 145 -1.72 -16.31 15.49
CA PRO A 145 -2.54 -16.63 14.34
C PRO A 145 -3.46 -17.79 14.71
N ALA A 146 -4.74 -17.70 14.31
CA ALA A 146 -5.74 -18.75 14.55
C ALA A 146 -5.33 -20.10 13.92
N VAL A 147 -4.29 -20.09 13.09
CA VAL A 147 -3.70 -21.22 12.38
C VAL A 147 -2.33 -21.53 12.97
N SER A 148 -2.07 -22.79 13.26
CA SER A 148 -0.78 -23.21 13.83
C SER A 148 0.39 -22.93 12.88
N PRO A 149 1.61 -22.65 13.38
CA PRO A 149 2.78 -22.43 12.52
C PRO A 149 3.08 -23.59 11.57
N ILE A 150 2.84 -24.84 12.01
CA ILE A 150 3.01 -26.03 11.17
C ILE A 150 2.02 -26.03 10.02
N THR A 151 0.77 -25.65 10.27
CA THR A 151 -0.26 -25.55 9.23
C THR A 151 0.08 -24.42 8.26
N LEU A 152 0.52 -23.24 8.75
CA LEU A 152 0.94 -22.13 7.89
C LEU A 152 2.09 -22.53 6.97
N LEU A 153 3.09 -23.24 7.47
CA LEU A 153 4.20 -23.76 6.67
C LEU A 153 3.70 -24.73 5.60
N ALA A 154 2.79 -25.65 5.96
CA ALA A 154 2.19 -26.58 5.02
C ALA A 154 1.39 -25.87 3.91
N LEU A 155 0.68 -24.77 4.24
CA LEU A 155 -0.04 -23.96 3.25
C LEU A 155 0.92 -23.23 2.30
N LEU A 156 2.05 -22.72 2.83
CA LEU A 156 3.09 -22.09 2.03
C LEU A 156 3.71 -23.09 1.03
N ASP A 157 4.06 -24.28 1.51
CA ASP A 157 4.62 -25.34 0.67
C ASP A 157 3.60 -25.85 -0.37
N LYS A 158 2.32 -25.92 0.01
CA LYS A 158 1.24 -26.28 -0.90
C LYS A 158 1.05 -25.23 -2.00
N ALA A 159 1.16 -23.94 -1.67
CA ALA A 159 1.12 -22.87 -2.67
C ALA A 159 2.31 -22.94 -3.63
N LYS A 160 3.53 -23.20 -3.13
CA LYS A 160 4.73 -23.41 -3.97
C LYS A 160 4.59 -24.60 -4.90
N ALA A 161 4.01 -25.69 -4.43
CA ALA A 161 3.81 -26.92 -5.20
C ALA A 161 2.52 -26.90 -6.04
N PHE A 162 1.72 -25.83 -5.99
CA PHE A 162 0.39 -25.78 -6.59
C PHE A 162 0.34 -26.17 -8.08
N PRO A 163 1.24 -25.69 -8.96
CA PRO A 163 1.22 -26.08 -10.36
C PRO A 163 1.39 -27.60 -10.55
N LEU A 164 2.29 -28.21 -9.77
CA LEU A 164 2.55 -29.64 -9.80
C LEU A 164 1.37 -30.44 -9.24
N LEU A 165 0.83 -30.01 -8.10
CA LEU A 165 -0.33 -30.65 -7.47
C LEU A 165 -1.55 -30.56 -8.37
N LYS A 166 -1.80 -29.42 -9.01
CA LYS A 166 -2.91 -29.23 -9.93
C LYS A 166 -2.83 -30.16 -11.16
N ALA A 167 -1.60 -30.45 -11.62
CA ALA A 167 -1.36 -31.34 -12.76
C ALA A 167 -1.45 -32.82 -12.38
N GLN A 168 -0.96 -33.22 -11.20
CA GLN A 168 -0.81 -34.63 -10.81
C GLN A 168 -1.86 -35.12 -9.83
N GLN A 169 -2.34 -34.25 -8.94
CA GLN A 169 -3.28 -34.55 -7.85
C GLN A 169 -4.32 -33.43 -7.71
N PRO A 170 -5.16 -33.18 -8.71
CA PRO A 170 -6.08 -32.03 -8.73
C PRO A 170 -7.04 -31.99 -7.54
N GLU A 171 -7.44 -33.15 -7.01
CA GLU A 171 -8.27 -33.26 -5.81
C GLU A 171 -7.61 -32.70 -4.55
N SER A 172 -6.29 -32.71 -4.47
CA SER A 172 -5.55 -32.16 -3.31
C SER A 172 -5.64 -30.63 -3.21
N VAL A 173 -5.95 -29.96 -4.33
CA VAL A 173 -6.06 -28.51 -4.45
C VAL A 173 -7.44 -28.03 -4.87
N ALA A 174 -8.43 -28.91 -4.93
CA ALA A 174 -9.80 -28.59 -5.38
C ALA A 174 -10.48 -27.50 -4.54
N ASN A 175 -10.12 -27.35 -3.25
CA ASN A 175 -10.67 -26.36 -2.33
C ASN A 175 -9.80 -25.10 -2.19
N VAL A 176 -8.80 -24.92 -3.09
CA VAL A 176 -7.93 -23.74 -3.10
C VAL A 176 -8.40 -22.81 -4.23
N ASP A 177 -8.88 -21.63 -3.85
CA ASP A 177 -9.12 -20.57 -4.82
C ASP A 177 -7.79 -19.96 -5.23
N PHE A 178 -7.60 -19.72 -6.52
CA PHE A 178 -6.32 -19.29 -7.08
C PHE A 178 -6.52 -18.24 -8.17
N THR A 179 -5.62 -17.27 -8.23
CA THR A 179 -5.55 -16.29 -9.33
C THR A 179 -4.11 -15.94 -9.66
N THR A 180 -3.87 -15.63 -10.95
CA THR A 180 -2.65 -15.02 -11.47
C THR A 180 -2.94 -13.60 -11.92
N TYR A 181 -1.92 -12.75 -11.96
CA TYR A 181 -2.05 -11.35 -12.38
C TYR A 181 -1.28 -11.06 -13.67
N ASP A 182 -1.12 -12.07 -14.54
CA ASP A 182 -0.33 -11.99 -15.80
C ASP A 182 -0.77 -10.86 -16.74
N GLY A 183 -2.07 -10.50 -16.75
CA GLY A 183 -2.62 -9.45 -17.62
C GLY A 183 -2.75 -8.07 -16.98
N LYS A 184 -2.74 -7.99 -15.65
CA LYS A 184 -2.84 -6.75 -14.86
C LYS A 184 -2.10 -6.96 -13.55
N PRO A 185 -0.78 -6.83 -13.56
CA PRO A 185 0.01 -7.02 -12.35
C PRO A 185 -0.38 -6.00 -11.29
N LEU A 186 -0.49 -6.47 -10.05
CA LEU A 186 -0.61 -5.60 -8.88
C LEU A 186 0.79 -5.21 -8.45
N VAL A 187 1.20 -4.00 -8.82
CA VAL A 187 2.56 -3.49 -8.58
C VAL A 187 2.51 -2.37 -7.56
N SER A 188 3.36 -2.46 -6.55
CA SER A 188 3.67 -1.38 -5.62
C SER A 188 5.07 -0.88 -5.94
N ASP A 189 5.18 0.33 -6.46
CA ASP A 189 6.45 0.96 -6.84
C ASP A 189 6.94 1.90 -5.73
N PHE A 190 8.18 1.70 -5.28
CA PHE A 190 8.82 2.44 -4.19
C PHE A 190 10.10 3.16 -4.66
N ASN A 191 10.17 3.59 -5.91
CA ASN A 191 11.32 4.22 -6.57
C ASN A 191 12.57 3.31 -6.69
N ASP A 192 13.17 2.91 -5.56
CA ASP A 192 14.37 2.08 -5.50
C ASP A 192 14.09 0.60 -5.75
N TYR A 193 12.88 0.16 -5.51
CA TYR A 193 12.41 -1.21 -5.73
C TYR A 193 10.93 -1.24 -6.04
N GLU A 194 10.47 -2.37 -6.53
CA GLU A 194 9.05 -2.64 -6.73
C GLU A 194 8.68 -4.01 -6.19
N ILE A 195 7.45 -4.15 -5.75
CA ILE A 195 6.85 -5.42 -5.33
C ILE A 195 5.69 -5.71 -6.27
N GLN A 196 5.76 -6.84 -6.95
CA GLN A 196 4.70 -7.32 -7.81
C GLN A 196 4.05 -8.56 -7.19
N ILE A 197 2.73 -8.56 -7.02
CA ILE A 197 1.98 -9.77 -6.71
C ILE A 197 1.79 -10.54 -8.02
N GLU A 198 2.33 -11.75 -8.10
CA GLU A 198 2.22 -12.62 -9.27
C GLU A 198 1.05 -13.61 -9.14
N GLU A 199 0.89 -14.19 -7.96
CA GLU A 199 -0.11 -15.20 -7.67
C GLU A 199 -0.69 -15.02 -6.27
N THR A 200 -1.97 -15.34 -6.12
CA THR A 200 -2.63 -15.37 -4.81
C THR A 200 -3.43 -16.66 -4.69
N PHE A 201 -3.26 -17.33 -3.55
CA PHE A 201 -3.95 -18.56 -3.17
C PHE A 201 -4.81 -18.29 -1.95
N ARG A 202 -6.06 -18.70 -1.97
CA ARG A 202 -6.99 -18.60 -0.85
C ARG A 202 -7.31 -20.00 -0.32
N PHE A 203 -6.94 -20.25 0.92
CA PHE A 203 -7.28 -21.45 1.69
C PHE A 203 -8.45 -21.11 2.60
N ASN A 204 -9.66 -21.44 2.14
CA ASN A 204 -10.90 -21.01 2.80
C ASN A 204 -11.10 -21.65 4.19
N ALA A 205 -10.68 -22.90 4.36
CA ALA A 205 -10.80 -23.62 5.63
C ALA A 205 -9.96 -22.96 6.74
N GLU A 206 -8.74 -22.55 6.40
CA GLU A 206 -7.77 -21.96 7.32
C GLU A 206 -7.87 -20.42 7.36
N ASP A 207 -8.81 -19.83 6.62
CA ASP A 207 -8.94 -18.37 6.50
C ASP A 207 -7.61 -17.66 6.14
N THR A 208 -6.84 -18.28 5.25
CA THR A 208 -5.47 -17.87 4.93
C THR A 208 -5.32 -17.53 3.45
N LEU A 209 -4.66 -16.42 3.16
CA LEU A 209 -4.15 -16.11 1.82
C LEU A 209 -2.64 -16.33 1.81
N VAL A 210 -2.16 -16.91 0.72
CA VAL A 210 -0.72 -17.01 0.41
C VAL A 210 -0.48 -16.21 -0.86
N PHE A 211 0.53 -15.36 -0.84
CA PHE A 211 0.93 -14.53 -1.97
C PHE A 211 2.30 -14.97 -2.48
N ARG A 212 2.43 -15.09 -3.78
CA ARG A 212 3.72 -15.16 -4.46
C ARG A 212 4.07 -13.79 -4.98
N LEU A 213 5.19 -13.28 -4.51
CA LEU A 213 5.69 -11.95 -4.85
C LEU A 213 6.96 -12.03 -5.67
N ALA A 214 7.13 -11.06 -6.56
CA ALA A 214 8.42 -10.71 -7.11
C ALA A 214 8.85 -9.36 -6.56
N ILE A 215 10.02 -9.30 -5.92
CA ILE A 215 10.64 -8.06 -5.46
C ILE A 215 11.77 -7.75 -6.42
N THR A 216 11.68 -6.63 -7.13
CA THR A 216 12.70 -6.17 -8.08
C THR A 216 13.43 -4.98 -7.49
N ASN A 217 14.73 -5.12 -7.30
CA ASN A 217 15.62 -4.05 -6.86
C ASN A 217 16.06 -3.25 -8.09
N LYS A 218 15.88 -1.92 -8.08
CA LYS A 218 16.16 -1.01 -9.22
C LYS A 218 17.49 -0.26 -9.09
N ILE A 219 18.25 -0.48 -8.00
CA ILE A 219 19.51 0.22 -7.73
C ILE A 219 20.71 -0.72 -7.73
N ASP A 220 21.91 -0.15 -7.86
CA ASP A 220 23.20 -0.87 -7.91
C ASP A 220 23.70 -1.34 -6.53
N ALA A 221 22.90 -1.21 -5.48
CA ALA A 221 23.21 -1.68 -4.13
C ALA A 221 22.20 -2.77 -3.71
N PRO A 222 22.56 -3.71 -2.83
CA PRO A 222 21.62 -4.70 -2.30
C PRO A 222 20.46 -4.00 -1.59
N LEU A 223 19.24 -4.42 -1.88
CA LEU A 223 18.07 -4.07 -1.06
C LEU A 223 18.06 -4.98 0.15
N ILE A 224 18.20 -4.42 1.35
CA ILE A 224 18.12 -5.14 2.60
C ILE A 224 16.80 -4.77 3.27
N TYR A 225 16.03 -5.77 3.67
CA TYR A 225 14.74 -5.58 4.32
C TYR A 225 14.54 -6.57 5.47
N GLN A 226 13.59 -6.29 6.34
CA GLN A 226 13.26 -7.15 7.46
C GLN A 226 12.34 -8.30 6.98
N PRO A 227 12.75 -9.59 7.06
CA PRO A 227 12.01 -10.72 6.47
C PRO A 227 10.62 -10.96 7.05
N ASP A 228 10.38 -10.54 8.29
CA ASP A 228 9.13 -10.69 9.02
C ASP A 228 8.25 -9.43 8.98
N SER A 229 8.60 -8.46 8.14
CA SER A 229 7.90 -7.16 8.04
C SER A 229 6.86 -7.05 6.94
N PHE A 230 6.58 -8.14 6.21
CA PHE A 230 5.56 -8.04 5.17
C PHE A 230 4.19 -7.74 5.78
N ALA A 231 3.51 -6.80 5.17
CA ALA A 231 2.15 -6.47 5.50
C ALA A 231 1.32 -6.33 4.22
N LEU A 232 0.10 -6.83 4.26
CA LEU A 232 -0.87 -6.72 3.19
C LEU A 232 -1.84 -5.59 3.52
N ARG A 233 -1.95 -4.59 2.66
CA ARG A 233 -3.03 -3.61 2.72
C ARG A 233 -4.17 -4.02 1.81
N ALA A 234 -5.39 -4.08 2.36
CA ALA A 234 -6.63 -4.27 1.63
C ALA A 234 -7.65 -3.22 2.07
N GLY A 235 -7.92 -2.25 1.21
CA GLY A 235 -8.67 -1.05 1.57
C GLY A 235 -7.97 -0.27 2.68
N ASN A 236 -8.68 0.01 3.79
CA ASN A 236 -8.14 0.75 4.94
C ASN A 236 -7.60 -0.17 6.05
N ARG A 237 -7.42 -1.45 5.79
CA ARG A 237 -6.90 -2.41 6.78
C ARG A 237 -5.53 -2.91 6.38
N LEU A 238 -4.67 -3.02 7.37
CA LEU A 238 -3.35 -3.63 7.26
C LEU A 238 -3.39 -5.00 7.95
N TYR A 239 -2.87 -6.00 7.27
CA TYR A 239 -2.78 -7.38 7.73
C TYR A 239 -1.31 -7.77 7.79
N PRO A 240 -0.73 -7.93 8.98
CA PRO A 240 0.65 -8.37 9.09
C PRO A 240 0.80 -9.80 8.57
N GLN A 241 1.97 -10.13 8.11
CA GLN A 241 2.26 -11.51 7.74
C GLN A 241 2.12 -12.45 8.92
N SER A 242 1.67 -13.67 8.64
CA SER A 242 1.68 -14.76 9.61
C SER A 242 2.95 -15.62 9.49
N ILE A 243 3.48 -15.74 8.28
CA ILE A 243 4.73 -16.42 7.94
C ILE A 243 5.22 -15.97 6.56
N SER A 244 6.54 -15.99 6.33
CA SER A 244 7.15 -15.84 5.01
C SER A 244 8.35 -16.75 4.84
N ASP A 245 8.81 -16.95 3.59
CA ASP A 245 10.06 -17.61 3.24
C ASP A 245 11.15 -16.62 2.79
N ALA A 246 10.98 -15.35 3.13
CA ALA A 246 11.87 -14.27 2.75
C ALA A 246 13.25 -14.41 3.37
N ASP A 247 14.30 -14.13 2.60
CA ASP A 247 15.70 -14.13 3.03
C ASP A 247 16.20 -12.75 3.48
N GLY A 248 15.40 -11.70 3.29
CA GLY A 248 15.72 -10.33 3.71
C GLY A 248 16.64 -9.57 2.76
N THR A 249 16.97 -10.11 1.58
CA THR A 249 17.91 -9.46 0.65
C THR A 249 17.48 -9.64 -0.79
N VAL A 250 17.57 -8.56 -1.60
CA VAL A 250 17.47 -8.62 -3.06
C VAL A 250 18.76 -8.10 -3.67
N PRO A 251 19.42 -8.85 -4.58
CA PRO A 251 20.66 -8.43 -5.21
C PRO A 251 20.53 -7.09 -5.95
N PRO A 252 21.64 -6.36 -6.18
CA PRO A 252 21.65 -5.16 -7.02
C PRO A 252 21.07 -5.44 -8.40
N ASN A 253 20.14 -4.58 -8.88
CA ASN A 253 19.43 -4.73 -10.16
C ASN A 253 18.81 -6.12 -10.35
N GLY A 254 18.57 -6.84 -9.25
CA GLY A 254 18.12 -8.23 -9.24
C GLY A 254 16.65 -8.36 -8.87
N ARG A 255 16.20 -9.61 -8.87
CA ARG A 255 14.82 -9.98 -8.53
C ARG A 255 14.85 -11.19 -7.60
N SER A 256 14.02 -11.16 -6.55
CA SER A 256 13.77 -12.28 -5.64
C SER A 256 12.30 -12.65 -5.65
N ILE A 257 12.02 -13.95 -5.55
CA ILE A 257 10.67 -14.47 -5.39
C ILE A 257 10.48 -14.83 -3.94
N VAL A 258 9.38 -14.36 -3.35
CA VAL A 258 9.03 -14.56 -1.94
C VAL A 258 7.59 -15.05 -1.85
N TYR A 259 7.35 -15.97 -0.95
CA TYR A 259 6.01 -16.34 -0.54
C TYR A 259 5.75 -15.85 0.88
N PHE A 260 4.59 -15.26 1.12
CA PHE A 260 4.15 -14.94 2.47
C PHE A 260 2.66 -15.23 2.65
N ALA A 261 2.26 -15.50 3.87
CA ALA A 261 0.88 -15.81 4.23
C ALA A 261 0.31 -14.80 5.20
N VAL A 262 -0.99 -14.54 5.05
CA VAL A 262 -1.81 -13.74 5.95
C VAL A 262 -2.99 -14.58 6.40
N SER A 263 -3.16 -14.79 7.71
CA SER A 263 -4.29 -15.51 8.29
C SER A 263 -4.99 -14.66 9.34
N GLY A 264 -6.33 -14.67 9.32
CA GLY A 264 -7.14 -13.89 10.24
C GLY A 264 -6.99 -12.37 10.09
N THR A 265 -7.45 -11.64 11.10
CA THR A 265 -7.30 -10.19 11.23
C THR A 265 -6.34 -9.86 12.38
N PRO A 266 -5.76 -8.64 12.43
CA PRO A 266 -4.88 -8.22 13.53
C PRO A 266 -5.55 -8.32 14.92
N ASP A 267 -6.86 -8.24 14.98
CA ASP A 267 -7.69 -8.35 16.18
C ASP A 267 -8.19 -9.78 16.46
N GLY A 268 -7.68 -10.79 15.74
CA GLY A 268 -7.94 -12.22 15.96
C GLY A 268 -9.23 -12.76 15.34
N GLY A 269 -9.89 -11.97 14.49
CA GLY A 269 -11.07 -12.37 13.74
C GLY A 269 -10.75 -13.08 12.43
N ARG A 270 -11.78 -13.42 11.65
CA ARG A 270 -11.64 -13.87 10.27
C ARG A 270 -11.26 -12.68 9.37
N ASN A 271 -10.36 -12.89 8.42
CA ASN A 271 -9.93 -11.81 7.53
C ASN A 271 -10.97 -11.47 6.43
N GLU A 272 -11.86 -12.40 6.08
CA GLU A 272 -12.89 -12.23 5.04
C GLU A 272 -12.36 -11.70 3.70
N LEU A 273 -11.05 -11.76 3.47
CA LEU A 273 -10.43 -11.35 2.23
C LEU A 273 -10.73 -12.35 1.11
N SER A 274 -10.88 -11.83 -0.09
CA SER A 274 -11.09 -12.64 -1.29
C SER A 274 -10.07 -12.27 -2.36
N LEU A 275 -9.90 -13.12 -3.37
CA LEU A 275 -9.03 -12.84 -4.52
C LEU A 275 -9.43 -11.61 -5.34
N ARG A 276 -10.61 -11.01 -5.06
CA ARG A 276 -11.12 -9.81 -5.74
C ARG A 276 -10.72 -8.49 -5.07
N ASN A 277 -10.13 -8.56 -3.88
CA ASN A 277 -9.68 -7.36 -3.19
C ASN A 277 -8.51 -6.72 -3.97
N ALA A 278 -8.44 -5.40 -3.92
CA ALA A 278 -7.23 -4.69 -4.32
C ALA A 278 -6.21 -4.83 -3.19
N PHE A 279 -5.06 -5.39 -3.52
CA PHE A 279 -3.99 -5.63 -2.57
C PHE A 279 -2.78 -4.73 -2.85
N THR A 280 -2.17 -4.23 -1.79
CA THR A 280 -0.85 -3.58 -1.81
C THR A 280 0.02 -4.28 -0.78
N VAL A 281 1.23 -4.67 -1.16
CA VAL A 281 2.19 -5.28 -0.24
C VAL A 281 3.22 -4.25 0.19
N LEU A 282 3.50 -4.22 1.48
CA LEU A 282 4.46 -3.35 2.12
C LEU A 282 5.54 -4.19 2.79
N LEU A 283 6.76 -3.65 2.88
CA LEU A 283 7.86 -4.25 3.65
C LEU A 283 8.67 -3.14 4.35
N THR A 284 9.39 -3.46 5.41
CA THR A 284 10.28 -2.54 6.09
C THR A 284 11.70 -2.68 5.53
N ARG A 285 12.16 -1.65 4.82
CA ARG A 285 13.53 -1.55 4.35
C ARG A 285 14.45 -1.26 5.51
N LEU A 286 15.59 -1.96 5.57
CA LEU A 286 16.68 -1.65 6.49
C LEU A 286 17.68 -0.74 5.80
N SER A 287 18.08 0.35 6.47
CA SER A 287 19.20 1.17 5.99
C SER A 287 20.46 0.34 6.01
N PRO A 288 21.30 0.34 4.94
CA PRO A 288 22.59 -0.30 5.00
C PRO A 288 23.41 0.32 6.13
N PRO A 289 24.20 -0.47 6.86
CA PRO A 289 25.09 0.08 7.87
C PRO A 289 26.01 1.15 7.21
N PRO A 290 26.29 2.26 7.90
CA PRO A 290 27.19 3.27 7.36
C PRO A 290 28.50 2.60 6.94
N PRO A 291 29.10 2.98 5.80
CA PRO A 291 30.35 2.38 5.34
C PRO A 291 31.35 2.48 6.48
N ALA A 292 32.01 1.36 6.79
CA ALA A 292 33.05 1.32 7.81
C ALA A 292 34.09 2.40 7.44
N ILE A 293 34.24 3.41 8.28
CA ILE A 293 35.27 4.44 8.10
C ILE A 293 36.58 3.69 8.26
N SER A 294 37.22 3.37 7.12
CA SER A 294 38.59 2.87 7.13
C SER A 294 39.47 3.99 7.69
N ILE A 295 39.79 3.90 8.98
CA ILE A 295 40.81 4.79 9.57
C ILE A 295 42.17 4.37 9.03
N THR A 296 42.40 4.73 7.77
CA THR A 296 43.71 4.58 7.13
C THR A 296 44.43 5.91 7.29
N ASN A 297 44.87 6.22 8.49
CA ASN A 297 45.94 7.20 8.75
C ASN A 297 46.32 7.13 10.23
N ALA A 298 46.99 6.04 10.64
CA ALA A 298 47.87 6.16 11.76
C ALA A 298 49.10 6.94 11.27
N PRO A 299 49.44 8.12 11.79
CA PRO A 299 50.68 8.77 11.45
C PRO A 299 51.82 7.84 11.87
N SER A 300 52.70 7.52 10.91
CA SER A 300 53.93 6.76 11.20
C SER A 300 54.75 7.53 12.22
N VAL A 301 54.80 7.00 13.45
CA VAL A 301 55.71 7.51 14.48
C VAL A 301 57.12 7.22 14.00
N GLN A 302 57.86 8.24 13.53
CA GLN A 302 59.27 8.12 13.25
C GLN A 302 60.02 7.85 14.57
N PRO A 303 60.94 6.88 14.61
CA PRO A 303 61.73 6.62 15.82
C PRO A 303 62.63 7.82 16.10
N ILE A 304 62.55 8.38 17.29
CA ILE A 304 63.42 9.43 17.79
C ILE A 304 64.85 8.88 17.84
N ARG A 305 65.75 9.42 17.00
CA ARG A 305 67.18 9.14 17.07
C ARG A 305 67.72 9.71 18.37
N SER A 306 68.21 8.86 19.25
CA SER A 306 68.97 9.26 20.44
C SER A 306 70.27 9.98 20.03
N PRO A 307 70.62 11.14 20.65
CA PRO A 307 71.90 11.78 20.40
C PRO A 307 73.03 10.89 20.98
N ARG A 308 73.99 10.52 20.13
CA ARG A 308 75.30 9.93 20.56
C ARG A 308 76.02 11.00 21.37
N GLY A 309 76.22 10.78 22.63
CA GLY A 309 77.20 11.54 23.42
C GLY A 309 78.63 11.27 22.93
N HIS A 310 79.41 12.33 22.65
CA HIS A 310 80.81 12.26 22.54
C HIS A 310 81.40 12.35 23.93
N LEU A 311 82.28 11.40 24.28
CA LEU A 311 83.46 11.53 25.12
C LEU A 311 84.68 11.28 24.26
#